data_7a87ab5d63abe4c421fcfd0948331333
#
_entry.id   7a87ab5d63abe4c421fcfd0948331333
#
_cell.length_a   1.000
_cell.length_b   1.000
_cell.length_c   1.000
_cell.angle_alpha   90.00
_cell.angle_beta   90.00
_cell.angle_gamma   90.00
#
_symmetry.space_group_name_H-M   'P 1'
#
loop_
_entity.id
_entity.type
_entity.pdbx_description
1 polymer ?
#
loop_
_entity_poly.entity_id
_entity_poly.type
_entity_poly.pdbx_seq_one_letter_code
_entity_poly.pdbx_strand_id
1 'polypeptide(L)'
;MLGLNLAHLLPFYGGMKGTSSPDLLLLNSRGEPVTFSFFDSTVAPHGIVAGVSGSGKSVLANNIILSAARRGARVFVLDRGNSYRKLCEMIGGTYIAFDPKSPRSINPCGKGLDEEKKIFLTDIICEMCSQGQRELTVKERSLVSRSIIKAFEGAGDREVFIHDILHQLDADGEAAAHDLAICLEMFAGSGPYAGFFDRPCPDQEPGLLTVYELGEVAKRKDVASVLLMALIHKITDYSRAHLDIPKYLIVDEAWTLLRSATTASFLEDVLRTYRKLFAAALMVTQQVSDFEGRTGEAIRANAPNRLFLQQTPETVLAMEKLLDLSPDEKAILSKLRTVKGKFSEILVQSTETRGIARLVPDPLGYWVATTDPRDNARLDALVRKHGDLRAALREAACG
;
A
#
# COMPACT_ATOMS: atom_id res chain seq x y z
N MET A 1 13.74 -38.41 -38.05
CA MET A 1 14.50 -38.01 -36.86
C MET A 1 15.19 -36.64 -36.93
N LEU A 2 15.46 -36.12 -38.10
CA LEU A 2 16.19 -34.83 -38.26
C LEU A 2 15.33 -33.59 -37.94
N GLY A 3 14.02 -33.58 -38.16
CA GLY A 3 13.19 -32.40 -37.96
C GLY A 3 12.99 -32.00 -36.49
N LEU A 4 12.84 -32.98 -35.57
CA LEU A 4 12.67 -32.70 -34.14
C LEU A 4 13.98 -32.21 -33.52
N ASN A 5 15.11 -32.73 -33.93
CA ASN A 5 16.43 -32.30 -33.45
C ASN A 5 16.81 -30.93 -33.97
N LEU A 6 16.41 -30.53 -35.20
CA LEU A 6 16.58 -29.18 -35.72
C LEU A 6 15.70 -28.18 -34.99
N ALA A 7 14.47 -28.55 -34.62
CA ALA A 7 13.59 -27.72 -33.83
C ALA A 7 14.17 -27.39 -32.42
N HIS A 8 14.92 -28.32 -31.82
CA HIS A 8 15.64 -28.11 -30.58
C HIS A 8 16.90 -27.22 -30.71
N LEU A 9 17.46 -27.11 -31.90
CA LEU A 9 18.63 -26.29 -32.17
C LEU A 9 18.27 -24.86 -32.60
N LEU A 10 17.06 -24.64 -33.09
CA LEU A 10 16.58 -23.31 -33.43
C LEU A 10 16.16 -22.57 -32.18
N PRO A 11 16.60 -21.32 -31.93
CA PRO A 11 16.23 -20.54 -30.77
C PRO A 11 14.81 -20.01 -30.90
N PHE A 12 13.82 -20.93 -30.94
CA PHE A 12 12.38 -20.57 -30.93
C PHE A 12 11.89 -20.06 -29.58
N TYR A 13 12.72 -20.13 -28.55
CA TYR A 13 12.42 -19.57 -27.24
C TYR A 13 12.69 -18.05 -27.28
N GLY A 14 11.67 -17.29 -27.62
CA GLY A 14 11.70 -15.83 -27.47
C GLY A 14 11.92 -15.48 -25.99
N GLY A 15 12.66 -14.42 -25.73
CA GLY A 15 12.75 -13.84 -24.39
C GLY A 15 11.35 -13.44 -23.89
N MET A 16 11.19 -13.30 -22.57
CA MET A 16 9.99 -12.71 -21.98
C MET A 16 9.70 -11.37 -22.68
N LYS A 17 8.47 -11.18 -23.18
CA LYS A 17 8.03 -9.93 -23.83
C LYS A 17 7.26 -9.02 -22.87
N GLY A 18 6.70 -9.59 -21.79
CA GLY A 18 5.89 -8.86 -20.84
C GLY A 18 4.41 -8.77 -21.25
N THR A 19 3.76 -7.66 -20.86
CA THR A 19 2.36 -7.38 -21.17
C THR A 19 2.25 -6.32 -22.28
N SER A 20 1.02 -6.06 -22.77
CA SER A 20 0.81 -5.16 -23.91
C SER A 20 1.01 -3.68 -23.59
N SER A 21 0.74 -3.28 -22.36
CA SER A 21 0.82 -1.87 -21.93
C SER A 21 2.15 -1.57 -21.23
N PRO A 22 2.84 -0.47 -21.60
CA PRO A 22 4.17 -0.15 -21.06
C PRO A 22 4.08 0.70 -19.77
N ASP A 23 3.45 0.20 -18.69
CA ASP A 23 3.44 0.91 -17.41
C ASP A 23 4.80 0.84 -16.71
N LEU A 24 5.50 -0.27 -16.83
CA LEU A 24 6.83 -0.48 -16.30
C LEU A 24 7.70 -1.02 -17.43
N LEU A 25 8.88 -0.45 -17.62
CA LEU A 25 9.86 -0.92 -18.59
C LEU A 25 10.99 -1.67 -17.87
N LEU A 26 11.16 -2.92 -18.25
CA LEU A 26 12.19 -3.81 -17.77
C LEU A 26 13.04 -4.31 -18.95
N LEU A 27 14.08 -5.07 -18.68
CA LEU A 27 14.88 -5.77 -19.70
C LEU A 27 14.83 -7.28 -19.42
N ASN A 28 14.76 -8.09 -20.46
CA ASN A 28 14.93 -9.53 -20.30
C ASN A 28 16.44 -9.91 -20.22
N SER A 29 16.72 -11.19 -20.08
CA SER A 29 18.10 -11.70 -19.97
C SER A 29 18.97 -11.44 -21.21
N ARG A 30 18.35 -11.11 -22.34
CA ARG A 30 19.04 -10.75 -23.61
C ARG A 30 19.23 -9.25 -23.78
N GLY A 31 18.73 -8.43 -22.83
CA GLY A 31 18.77 -6.97 -22.94
C GLY A 31 17.63 -6.39 -23.80
N GLU A 32 16.63 -7.18 -24.17
CA GLU A 32 15.47 -6.71 -24.94
C GLU A 32 14.44 -6.08 -23.97
N PRO A 33 13.73 -5.01 -24.41
CA PRO A 33 12.68 -4.38 -23.60
C PRO A 33 11.55 -5.35 -23.25
N VAL A 34 11.12 -5.30 -22.01
CA VAL A 34 9.96 -6.01 -21.45
C VAL A 34 9.01 -4.98 -20.87
N THR A 35 7.81 -4.91 -21.40
CA THR A 35 6.76 -4.06 -20.87
C THR A 35 5.93 -4.81 -19.83
N PHE A 36 5.46 -4.10 -18.81
CA PHE A 36 4.59 -4.69 -17.80
C PHE A 36 3.56 -3.67 -17.31
N SER A 37 2.30 -4.09 -17.24
CA SER A 37 1.22 -3.33 -16.61
C SER A 37 0.41 -4.24 -15.69
N PHE A 38 0.09 -3.73 -14.51
CA PHE A 38 -0.84 -4.41 -13.60
C PHE A 38 -2.26 -4.45 -14.17
N PHE A 39 -2.65 -3.43 -14.94
CA PHE A 39 -3.99 -3.32 -15.54
C PHE A 39 -4.20 -4.25 -16.74
N ASP A 40 -3.15 -4.85 -17.29
CA ASP A 40 -3.29 -5.87 -18.33
C ASP A 40 -3.70 -7.24 -17.77
N SER A 41 -3.74 -7.40 -16.45
CA SER A 41 -4.18 -8.64 -15.81
C SER A 41 -5.68 -8.89 -16.06
N THR A 42 -6.00 -10.09 -16.55
CA THR A 42 -7.39 -10.53 -16.82
C THR A 42 -8.20 -10.80 -15.54
N VAL A 43 -7.53 -10.96 -14.39
CA VAL A 43 -8.17 -11.28 -13.12
C VAL A 43 -8.35 -10.03 -12.25
N ALA A 44 -7.26 -9.42 -11.83
CA ALA A 44 -7.26 -8.20 -11.01
C ALA A 44 -5.95 -7.43 -11.17
N PRO A 45 -5.97 -6.08 -11.10
CA PRO A 45 -4.77 -5.26 -11.25
C PRO A 45 -3.92 -5.19 -9.97
N HIS A 46 -4.18 -6.06 -8.98
CA HIS A 46 -3.45 -6.04 -7.72
C HIS A 46 -2.15 -6.81 -7.80
N GLY A 47 -1.19 -6.41 -6.97
CA GLY A 47 0.12 -7.03 -6.99
C GLY A 47 0.82 -7.12 -5.64
N ILE A 48 1.78 -8.02 -5.60
CA ILE A 48 2.73 -8.21 -4.50
C ILE A 48 4.12 -7.88 -5.01
N VAL A 49 4.85 -7.08 -4.27
CA VAL A 49 6.28 -6.83 -4.48
C VAL A 49 7.03 -7.31 -3.25
N ALA A 50 7.85 -8.34 -3.38
CA ALA A 50 8.58 -8.88 -2.25
C ALA A 50 10.08 -9.04 -2.54
N GLY A 51 10.91 -8.76 -1.53
CA GLY A 51 12.36 -8.91 -1.63
C GLY A 51 13.05 -8.49 -0.35
N VAL A 52 14.20 -9.05 -0.07
CA VAL A 52 14.99 -8.69 1.12
C VAL A 52 15.45 -7.23 1.11
N SER A 53 15.91 -6.74 2.25
CA SER A 53 16.53 -5.40 2.32
C SER A 53 17.69 -5.30 1.33
N GLY A 54 17.77 -4.18 0.60
CA GLY A 54 18.79 -3.96 -0.42
C GLY A 54 18.56 -4.65 -1.76
N SER A 55 17.48 -5.42 -1.94
CA SER A 55 17.15 -6.10 -3.21
C SER A 55 16.66 -5.17 -4.32
N GLY A 56 16.40 -3.90 -4.01
CA GLY A 56 15.91 -2.92 -4.98
C GLY A 56 14.39 -2.69 -4.96
N LYS A 57 13.66 -3.14 -3.91
CA LYS A 57 12.20 -2.92 -3.77
C LYS A 57 11.80 -1.46 -3.90
N SER A 58 12.43 -0.57 -3.11
CA SER A 58 12.13 0.87 -3.15
C SER A 58 12.43 1.46 -4.53
N VAL A 59 13.48 1.00 -5.22
CA VAL A 59 13.78 1.41 -6.60
C VAL A 59 12.67 0.96 -7.54
N LEU A 60 12.21 -0.29 -7.44
CA LEU A 60 11.10 -0.81 -8.25
C LEU A 60 9.81 -0.06 -7.97
N ALA A 61 9.44 0.13 -6.70
CA ALA A 61 8.24 0.85 -6.32
C ALA A 61 8.26 2.31 -6.80
N ASN A 62 9.38 3.02 -6.65
CA ASN A 62 9.54 4.38 -7.17
C ASN A 62 9.40 4.43 -8.71
N ASN A 63 9.92 3.43 -9.43
CA ASN A 63 9.74 3.34 -10.89
C ASN A 63 8.28 3.09 -11.27
N ILE A 64 7.56 2.24 -10.56
CA ILE A 64 6.12 2.02 -10.76
C ILE A 64 5.36 3.33 -10.53
N ILE A 65 5.63 4.03 -9.43
CA ILE A 65 5.00 5.32 -9.09
C ILE A 65 5.24 6.35 -10.19
N LEU A 66 6.49 6.52 -10.59
CA LEU A 66 6.87 7.50 -11.61
C LEU A 66 6.20 7.20 -12.96
N SER A 67 6.19 5.93 -13.35
CA SER A 67 5.54 5.49 -14.60
C SER A 67 4.03 5.69 -14.56
N ALA A 68 3.38 5.36 -13.45
CA ALA A 68 1.95 5.58 -13.24
C ALA A 68 1.60 7.09 -13.28
N ALA A 69 2.35 7.92 -12.55
CA ALA A 69 2.16 9.37 -12.53
C ALA A 69 2.34 10.02 -13.90
N ARG A 70 3.33 9.57 -14.69
CA ARG A 70 3.56 10.05 -16.08
C ARG A 70 2.39 9.76 -17.01
N ARG A 71 1.59 8.75 -16.74
CA ARG A 71 0.37 8.39 -17.49
C ARG A 71 -0.89 9.06 -16.96
N GLY A 72 -0.76 9.97 -15.98
CA GLY A 72 -1.89 10.68 -15.39
C GLY A 72 -2.62 9.90 -14.30
N ALA A 73 -2.13 8.73 -13.90
CA ALA A 73 -2.68 7.99 -12.78
C ALA A 73 -2.54 8.77 -11.46
N ARG A 74 -3.48 8.59 -10.56
CA ARG A 74 -3.35 9.04 -9.17
C ARG A 74 -2.67 7.95 -8.35
N VAL A 75 -1.60 8.29 -7.67
CA VAL A 75 -0.84 7.35 -6.87
C VAL A 75 -0.91 7.75 -5.41
N PHE A 76 -1.37 6.82 -4.59
CA PHE A 76 -1.42 6.94 -3.14
C PHE A 76 -0.42 5.95 -2.54
N VAL A 77 0.44 6.44 -1.66
CA VAL A 77 1.43 5.60 -0.99
C VAL A 77 1.19 5.67 0.51
N LEU A 78 1.04 4.52 1.14
CA LEU A 78 1.03 4.35 2.59
C LEU A 78 2.40 3.80 2.98
N ASP A 79 3.27 4.67 3.49
CA ASP A 79 4.68 4.38 3.76
C ASP A 79 4.95 4.29 5.27
N ARG A 80 5.90 3.43 5.64
CA ARG A 80 6.35 3.28 7.03
C ARG A 80 7.83 3.61 7.21
N GLY A 81 8.54 3.97 6.16
CA GLY A 81 9.99 4.08 6.19
C GLY A 81 10.57 5.32 5.53
N ASN A 82 9.75 6.32 5.24
CA ASN A 82 10.16 7.56 4.57
C ASN A 82 10.85 7.32 3.21
N SER A 83 10.46 6.24 2.52
CA SER A 83 11.12 5.77 1.29
C SER A 83 10.76 6.60 0.06
N TYR A 84 9.63 7.32 0.08
CA TYR A 84 9.06 7.98 -1.10
C TYR A 84 9.10 9.51 -1.02
N ARG A 85 9.64 10.08 0.05
CA ARG A 85 9.70 11.53 0.26
C ARG A 85 10.43 12.26 -0.86
N LYS A 86 11.61 11.78 -1.25
CA LYS A 86 12.43 12.39 -2.31
C LYS A 86 11.70 12.43 -3.66
N LEU A 87 11.04 11.32 -4.03
CA LEU A 87 10.23 11.27 -5.26
C LEU A 87 9.06 12.24 -5.17
N CYS A 88 8.36 12.26 -4.04
CA CYS A 88 7.22 13.15 -3.81
C CYS A 88 7.60 14.61 -3.97
N GLU A 89 8.68 15.06 -3.33
CA GLU A 89 9.21 16.41 -3.44
C GLU A 89 9.68 16.74 -4.88
N MET A 90 10.32 15.79 -5.55
CA MET A 90 10.82 15.97 -6.91
C MET A 90 9.71 16.23 -7.93
N ILE A 91 8.58 15.50 -7.85
CA ILE A 91 7.48 15.64 -8.81
C ILE A 91 6.39 16.62 -8.35
N GLY A 92 6.56 17.27 -7.20
CA GLY A 92 5.58 18.22 -6.66
C GLY A 92 4.33 17.54 -6.09
N GLY A 93 4.50 16.35 -5.53
CA GLY A 93 3.44 15.60 -4.88
C GLY A 93 3.09 16.12 -3.48
N THR A 94 2.08 15.54 -2.88
CA THR A 94 1.62 15.87 -1.52
C THR A 94 2.21 14.86 -0.53
N TYR A 95 3.02 15.34 0.41
CA TYR A 95 3.60 14.52 1.48
C TYR A 95 2.94 14.83 2.82
N ILE A 96 2.33 13.83 3.44
CA ILE A 96 1.58 13.95 4.69
C ILE A 96 2.17 12.98 5.71
N ALA A 97 2.89 13.52 6.70
CA ALA A 97 3.38 12.71 7.82
C ALA A 97 2.38 12.73 8.98
N PHE A 98 2.10 11.55 9.53
CA PHE A 98 1.29 11.38 10.73
C PHE A 98 2.18 11.29 11.95
N ASP A 99 2.14 12.33 12.79
CA ASP A 99 2.89 12.40 14.04
C ASP A 99 1.91 12.58 15.21
N PRO A 100 1.96 11.75 16.26
CA PRO A 100 1.13 11.93 17.46
C PRO A 100 1.28 13.27 18.13
N LYS A 101 2.43 13.96 17.95
CA LYS A 101 2.68 15.30 18.51
C LYS A 101 2.05 16.42 17.67
N SER A 102 1.79 16.17 16.40
CA SER A 102 1.18 17.13 15.48
C SER A 102 0.17 16.40 14.58
N PRO A 103 -0.93 15.88 15.14
CA PRO A 103 -1.86 15.04 14.42
C PRO A 103 -2.57 15.82 13.31
N ARG A 104 -2.60 15.23 12.11
CA ARG A 104 -3.49 15.65 11.02
C ARG A 104 -4.76 14.84 11.08
N SER A 105 -5.91 15.50 11.02
CA SER A 105 -7.18 14.81 11.10
C SER A 105 -7.54 14.11 9.78
N ILE A 106 -8.09 12.91 9.96
CA ILE A 106 -8.83 12.15 8.95
C ILE A 106 -10.14 11.79 9.60
N ASN A 107 -11.09 12.70 9.61
CA ASN A 107 -12.42 12.40 10.12
C ASN A 107 -13.06 11.28 9.25
N PRO A 108 -13.26 10.05 9.76
CA PRO A 108 -13.86 8.98 8.99
C PRO A 108 -15.38 9.17 8.81
N CYS A 109 -16.01 9.96 9.69
CA CYS A 109 -17.45 10.16 9.70
C CYS A 109 -17.90 11.17 8.62
N GLY A 110 -17.41 12.42 8.66
CA GLY A 110 -17.79 13.45 7.70
C GLY A 110 -19.29 13.71 7.64
N LYS A 111 -19.84 13.92 6.43
CA LYS A 111 -21.26 14.19 6.17
C LYS A 111 -21.94 13.02 5.48
N GLY A 112 -23.26 12.87 5.73
CA GLY A 112 -24.10 11.88 5.06
C GLY A 112 -23.76 10.44 5.45
N LEU A 113 -24.75 9.58 5.50
CA LEU A 113 -24.61 8.16 5.84
C LEU A 113 -25.34 7.34 4.78
N ASP A 114 -24.61 6.57 3.99
CA ASP A 114 -25.13 5.49 3.15
C ASP A 114 -24.83 4.13 3.77
N GLU A 115 -25.32 3.06 3.16
CA GLU A 115 -25.12 1.69 3.69
C GLU A 115 -23.65 1.26 3.68
N GLU A 116 -22.86 1.64 2.68
CA GLU A 116 -21.44 1.27 2.62
C GLU A 116 -20.65 1.99 3.72
N LYS A 117 -20.88 3.28 3.88
CA LYS A 117 -20.26 4.09 4.94
C LYS A 117 -20.68 3.61 6.34
N LYS A 118 -21.93 3.21 6.50
CA LYS A 118 -22.41 2.62 7.77
C LYS A 118 -21.65 1.34 8.12
N ILE A 119 -21.46 0.44 7.15
CA ILE A 119 -20.68 -0.78 7.34
C ILE A 119 -19.23 -0.42 7.73
N PHE A 120 -18.58 0.44 6.95
CA PHE A 120 -17.22 0.89 7.23
C PHE A 120 -17.08 1.54 8.61
N LEU A 121 -17.99 2.46 8.98
CA LEU A 121 -17.97 3.11 10.28
C LEU A 121 -18.20 2.11 11.42
N THR A 122 -19.06 1.11 11.22
CA THR A 122 -19.24 0.04 12.20
C THR A 122 -17.92 -0.73 12.40
N ASP A 123 -17.23 -1.08 11.32
CA ASP A 123 -15.98 -1.83 11.40
C ASP A 123 -14.85 -1.02 12.03
N ILE A 124 -14.68 0.25 11.64
CA ILE A 124 -13.62 1.10 12.21
C ILE A 124 -13.87 1.43 13.70
N ILE A 125 -15.11 1.68 14.11
CA ILE A 125 -15.44 1.90 15.51
C ILE A 125 -15.24 0.60 16.31
N CYS A 126 -15.60 -0.55 15.76
CA CYS A 126 -15.32 -1.84 16.38
C CYS A 126 -13.80 -2.06 16.56
N GLU A 127 -12.97 -1.70 15.57
CA GLU A 127 -11.51 -1.78 15.68
C GLU A 127 -10.98 -0.79 16.73
N MET A 128 -11.50 0.44 16.80
CA MET A 128 -11.19 1.42 17.86
C MET A 128 -11.47 0.87 19.25
N CYS A 129 -12.63 0.25 19.45
CA CYS A 129 -13.04 -0.30 20.75
C CYS A 129 -12.27 -1.57 21.12
N SER A 130 -11.96 -2.43 20.16
CA SER A 130 -11.29 -3.71 20.39
C SER A 130 -9.78 -3.61 20.41
N GLN A 131 -9.20 -2.63 19.71
CA GLN A 131 -7.75 -2.46 19.50
C GLN A 131 -7.07 -3.76 19.00
N GLY A 132 -7.81 -4.55 18.22
CA GLY A 132 -7.33 -5.83 17.71
C GLY A 132 -7.15 -6.94 18.76
N GLN A 133 -7.57 -6.74 20.01
CA GLN A 133 -7.39 -7.71 21.09
C GLN A 133 -8.46 -8.82 21.09
N ARG A 134 -9.69 -8.48 20.70
CA ARG A 134 -10.82 -9.41 20.56
C ARG A 134 -11.79 -8.98 19.47
N GLU A 135 -12.58 -9.89 18.97
CA GLU A 135 -13.73 -9.54 18.14
C GLU A 135 -14.89 -9.08 19.04
N LEU A 136 -15.60 -8.03 18.62
CA LEU A 136 -16.82 -7.61 19.27
C LEU A 136 -17.94 -8.61 18.99
N THR A 137 -18.77 -8.86 20.00
CA THR A 137 -19.97 -9.70 19.88
C THR A 137 -20.98 -9.07 18.93
N VAL A 138 -21.91 -9.86 18.41
CA VAL A 138 -23.02 -9.40 17.57
C VAL A 138 -23.82 -8.28 18.26
N LYS A 139 -24.02 -8.40 19.59
CA LYS A 139 -24.71 -7.38 20.39
C LYS A 139 -23.93 -6.06 20.39
N GLU A 140 -22.64 -6.09 20.67
CA GLU A 140 -21.77 -4.91 20.70
C GLU A 140 -21.72 -4.22 19.33
N ARG A 141 -21.56 -4.99 18.25
CA ARG A 141 -21.62 -4.46 16.87
C ARG A 141 -22.97 -3.80 16.56
N SER A 142 -24.06 -4.36 17.03
CA SER A 142 -25.42 -3.78 16.86
C SER A 142 -25.55 -2.47 17.63
N LEU A 143 -24.99 -2.37 18.86
CA LEU A 143 -24.95 -1.13 19.62
C LEU A 143 -24.17 -0.04 18.90
N VAL A 144 -22.98 -0.36 18.38
CA VAL A 144 -22.16 0.57 17.56
C VAL A 144 -22.94 1.05 16.35
N SER A 145 -23.51 0.15 15.55
CA SER A 145 -24.28 0.49 14.34
C SER A 145 -25.48 1.39 14.64
N ARG A 146 -26.22 1.11 15.74
CA ARG A 146 -27.34 1.93 16.19
C ARG A 146 -26.91 3.35 16.60
N SER A 147 -25.79 3.47 17.31
CA SER A 147 -25.23 4.75 17.75
C SER A 147 -24.73 5.58 16.60
N ILE A 148 -24.13 4.95 15.57
CA ILE A 148 -23.76 5.63 14.30
C ILE A 148 -24.99 6.25 13.65
N ILE A 149 -26.08 5.48 13.46
CA ILE A 149 -27.32 5.98 12.84
C ILE A 149 -27.86 7.17 13.62
N LYS A 150 -28.00 7.06 14.96
CA LYS A 150 -28.50 8.16 15.80
C LYS A 150 -27.60 9.41 15.73
N ALA A 151 -26.28 9.25 15.67
CA ALA A 151 -25.36 10.38 15.57
C ALA A 151 -25.58 11.14 14.25
N PHE A 152 -25.76 10.45 13.11
CA PHE A 152 -26.02 11.08 11.82
C PHE A 152 -27.43 11.69 11.74
N GLU A 153 -28.47 11.04 12.29
CA GLU A 153 -29.82 11.60 12.38
C GLU A 153 -29.83 12.89 13.23
N GLY A 154 -29.11 12.91 14.35
CA GLY A 154 -29.00 14.09 15.21
C GLY A 154 -28.15 15.22 14.63
N ALA A 155 -27.25 14.91 13.71
CA ALA A 155 -26.36 15.91 13.10
C ALA A 155 -27.00 16.70 11.95
N GLY A 156 -27.98 16.12 11.23
CA GLY A 156 -28.54 16.73 10.03
C GLY A 156 -27.48 16.97 8.95
N ASP A 157 -27.30 18.20 8.50
CA ASP A 157 -26.34 18.56 7.43
C ASP A 157 -24.92 18.88 7.96
N ARG A 158 -24.70 18.87 9.28
CA ARG A 158 -23.35 19.08 9.84
C ARG A 158 -22.48 17.84 9.69
N GLU A 159 -21.18 18.01 9.83
CA GLU A 159 -20.24 16.90 9.95
C GLU A 159 -20.48 16.16 11.29
N VAL A 160 -20.40 14.82 11.21
CA VAL A 160 -20.34 13.93 12.38
C VAL A 160 -18.88 13.67 12.73
N PHE A 161 -18.62 13.54 14.01
CA PHE A 161 -17.32 13.22 14.59
C PHE A 161 -17.40 12.00 15.49
N ILE A 162 -16.26 11.48 15.92
CA ILE A 162 -16.22 10.32 16.82
C ILE A 162 -16.90 10.62 18.16
N HIS A 163 -16.77 11.85 18.68
CA HIS A 163 -17.45 12.23 19.94
C HIS A 163 -18.98 12.21 19.83
N ASP A 164 -19.57 12.43 18.65
CA ASP A 164 -21.01 12.31 18.46
C ASP A 164 -21.47 10.86 18.66
N ILE A 165 -20.71 9.90 18.12
CA ILE A 165 -20.99 8.47 18.27
C ILE A 165 -20.78 8.02 19.73
N LEU A 166 -19.71 8.51 20.36
CA LEU A 166 -19.43 8.28 21.78
C LEU A 166 -20.62 8.72 22.65
N HIS A 167 -21.15 9.93 22.46
CA HIS A 167 -22.30 10.43 23.19
C HIS A 167 -23.55 9.56 23.00
N GLN A 168 -23.77 9.00 21.80
CA GLN A 168 -24.89 8.11 21.57
C GLN A 168 -24.73 6.74 22.24
N LEU A 169 -23.48 6.22 22.32
CA LEU A 169 -23.18 5.01 23.07
C LEU A 169 -23.41 5.21 24.59
N ASP A 170 -22.90 6.31 25.12
CA ASP A 170 -23.04 6.61 26.57
C ASP A 170 -24.50 6.86 26.98
N ALA A 171 -25.31 7.43 26.10
CA ALA A 171 -26.75 7.69 26.32
C ALA A 171 -27.64 6.46 26.12
N ASP A 172 -27.12 5.31 25.65
CA ASP A 172 -27.95 4.15 25.28
C ASP A 172 -28.58 3.42 26.47
N GLY A 173 -27.97 3.52 27.65
CA GLY A 173 -28.46 2.90 28.91
C GLY A 173 -28.10 1.42 29.08
N GLU A 174 -27.50 0.76 28.08
CA GLU A 174 -26.99 -0.61 28.24
C GLU A 174 -25.53 -0.59 28.75
N ALA A 175 -25.21 -1.43 29.74
CA ALA A 175 -23.85 -1.51 30.30
C ALA A 175 -22.77 -1.76 29.20
N ALA A 176 -23.08 -2.64 28.24
CA ALA A 176 -22.14 -2.90 27.12
C ALA A 176 -21.93 -1.68 26.22
N ALA A 177 -22.91 -0.79 26.08
CA ALA A 177 -22.73 0.45 25.31
C ALA A 177 -21.84 1.44 26.06
N HIS A 178 -21.99 1.56 27.36
CA HIS A 178 -21.13 2.37 28.21
C HIS A 178 -19.68 1.87 28.19
N ASP A 179 -19.45 0.54 28.26
CA ASP A 179 -18.11 -0.04 28.14
C ASP A 179 -17.45 0.32 26.79
N LEU A 180 -18.23 0.30 25.70
CA LEU A 180 -17.76 0.72 24.38
C LEU A 180 -17.45 2.22 24.30
N ALA A 181 -18.29 3.06 24.96
CA ALA A 181 -18.05 4.51 25.05
C ALA A 181 -16.71 4.80 25.74
N ILE A 182 -16.41 4.13 26.87
CA ILE A 182 -15.13 4.25 27.57
C ILE A 182 -13.96 3.90 26.65
N CYS A 183 -14.05 2.80 25.88
CA CYS A 183 -12.99 2.43 24.92
C CYS A 183 -12.81 3.51 23.84
N LEU A 184 -13.89 4.14 23.40
CA LEU A 184 -13.88 5.14 22.33
C LEU A 184 -13.33 6.51 22.78
N GLU A 185 -13.29 6.81 24.08
CA GLU A 185 -12.72 8.04 24.64
C GLU A 185 -11.28 8.30 24.20
N MET A 186 -10.50 7.25 23.92
CA MET A 186 -9.14 7.41 23.41
C MET A 186 -9.09 8.12 22.05
N PHE A 187 -10.16 8.05 21.26
CA PHE A 187 -10.25 8.54 19.89
C PHE A 187 -11.11 9.80 19.76
N ALA A 188 -11.75 10.26 20.85
CA ALA A 188 -12.70 11.37 20.85
C ALA A 188 -12.32 12.47 21.85
N GLY A 189 -12.81 13.68 21.62
CA GLY A 189 -12.70 14.82 22.55
C GLY A 189 -11.27 15.17 22.92
N SER A 190 -10.89 14.93 24.17
CA SER A 190 -9.53 15.15 24.70
C SER A 190 -8.64 13.91 24.70
N GLY A 191 -9.12 12.80 24.14
CA GLY A 191 -8.37 11.55 24.06
C GLY A 191 -7.06 11.66 23.28
N PRO A 192 -6.08 10.79 23.55
CA PRO A 192 -4.73 10.89 22.98
C PRO A 192 -4.70 10.77 21.45
N TYR A 193 -5.71 10.18 20.84
CA TYR A 193 -5.84 9.98 19.39
C TYR A 193 -6.93 10.82 18.74
N ALA A 194 -7.68 11.64 19.51
CA ALA A 194 -8.75 12.51 19.00
C ALA A 194 -8.25 13.44 17.87
N GLY A 195 -7.01 13.89 17.96
CA GLY A 195 -6.41 14.75 16.94
C GLY A 195 -6.36 14.13 15.53
N PHE A 196 -6.39 12.81 15.41
CA PHE A 196 -6.41 12.11 14.12
C PHE A 196 -7.83 11.92 13.57
N PHE A 197 -8.86 11.77 14.42
CA PHE A 197 -10.16 11.27 13.98
C PHE A 197 -11.33 12.19 14.33
N ASP A 198 -11.18 13.05 15.33
CA ASP A 198 -12.27 13.82 15.94
C ASP A 198 -12.19 15.32 15.68
N ARG A 199 -11.69 15.69 14.51
CA ARG A 199 -11.59 17.07 14.03
C ARG A 199 -11.90 17.15 12.54
N PRO A 200 -12.28 18.30 11.98
CA PRO A 200 -12.47 18.48 10.55
C PRO A 200 -11.25 18.00 9.75
N CYS A 201 -11.49 17.23 8.70
CA CYS A 201 -10.45 16.85 7.77
C CYS A 201 -10.21 18.02 6.80
N PRO A 202 -8.98 18.50 6.62
CA PRO A 202 -8.70 19.50 5.59
C PRO A 202 -9.08 18.95 4.20
N ASP A 203 -9.91 19.70 3.46
CA ASP A 203 -10.21 19.42 2.07
C ASP A 203 -8.95 19.70 1.23
N GLN A 204 -8.31 18.65 0.78
CA GLN A 204 -7.18 18.75 -0.12
C GLN A 204 -7.35 17.70 -1.23
N GLU A 205 -7.50 18.20 -2.46
CA GLU A 205 -7.52 17.34 -3.63
C GLU A 205 -6.19 16.61 -3.78
N PRO A 206 -6.22 15.28 -3.97
CA PRO A 206 -5.00 14.52 -4.18
C PRO A 206 -4.26 14.95 -5.45
N GLY A 207 -2.96 15.19 -5.33
CA GLY A 207 -2.08 15.41 -6.49
C GLY A 207 -1.84 14.13 -7.29
N LEU A 208 -0.92 14.18 -8.27
CA LEU A 208 -0.48 12.98 -9.01
C LEU A 208 0.09 11.91 -8.06
N LEU A 209 0.82 12.35 -7.04
CA LEU A 209 1.34 11.49 -5.98
C LEU A 209 0.96 12.08 -4.62
N THR A 210 0.35 11.26 -3.78
CA THR A 210 0.10 11.56 -2.37
C THR A 210 0.74 10.48 -1.50
N VAL A 211 1.68 10.88 -0.66
CA VAL A 211 2.38 9.98 0.27
C VAL A 211 1.91 10.24 1.69
N TYR A 212 1.44 9.21 2.35
CA TYR A 212 1.07 9.19 3.76
C TYR A 212 2.16 8.44 4.53
N GLU A 213 2.95 9.16 5.32
CA GLU A 213 4.02 8.61 6.15
C GLU A 213 3.49 8.24 7.53
N LEU A 214 3.58 6.97 7.89
CA LEU A 214 3.01 6.38 9.09
C LEU A 214 4.05 5.97 10.14
N GLY A 215 5.34 6.16 9.89
CA GLY A 215 6.44 5.60 10.69
C GLY A 215 6.34 5.88 12.19
N GLU A 216 5.97 7.11 12.58
CA GLU A 216 5.82 7.46 14.01
C GLU A 216 4.54 6.84 14.62
N VAL A 217 3.44 6.80 13.88
CA VAL A 217 2.19 6.18 14.34
C VAL A 217 2.28 4.66 14.35
N ALA A 218 3.02 4.06 13.42
CA ALA A 218 3.20 2.61 13.32
C ALA A 218 3.84 1.96 14.57
N LYS A 219 4.48 2.76 15.42
CA LYS A 219 4.98 2.33 16.74
C LYS A 219 3.85 2.04 17.73
N ARG A 220 2.66 2.57 17.49
CA ARG A 220 1.45 2.43 18.30
C ARG A 220 0.42 1.61 17.53
N LYS A 221 0.40 0.31 17.76
CA LYS A 221 -0.44 -0.64 17.00
C LYS A 221 -1.93 -0.39 17.15
N ASP A 222 -2.35 0.13 18.29
CA ASP A 222 -3.72 0.46 18.67
C ASP A 222 -4.36 1.53 17.77
N VAL A 223 -3.59 2.55 17.38
CA VAL A 223 -4.08 3.62 16.50
C VAL A 223 -3.69 3.40 15.04
N ALA A 224 -2.62 2.66 14.78
CA ALA A 224 -2.08 2.51 13.45
C ALA A 224 -3.01 1.73 12.51
N SER A 225 -3.66 0.66 12.98
CA SER A 225 -4.64 -0.10 12.21
C SER A 225 -5.86 0.75 11.85
N VAL A 226 -6.37 1.51 12.82
CA VAL A 226 -7.51 2.42 12.64
C VAL A 226 -7.19 3.52 11.61
N LEU A 227 -6.00 4.15 11.74
CA LEU A 227 -5.56 5.19 10.81
C LEU A 227 -5.41 4.64 9.39
N LEU A 228 -4.86 3.43 9.26
CA LEU A 228 -4.68 2.78 7.97
C LEU A 228 -6.04 2.46 7.32
N MET A 229 -7.02 1.95 8.09
CA MET A 229 -8.39 1.74 7.60
C MET A 229 -9.02 3.04 7.12
N ALA A 230 -8.93 4.12 7.91
CA ALA A 230 -9.47 5.42 7.55
C ALA A 230 -8.86 5.99 6.26
N LEU A 231 -7.53 5.85 6.09
CA LEU A 231 -6.82 6.27 4.88
C LEU A 231 -7.24 5.47 3.65
N ILE A 232 -7.29 4.14 3.77
CA ILE A 232 -7.71 3.27 2.66
C ILE A 232 -9.15 3.57 2.27
N HIS A 233 -10.05 3.80 3.24
CA HIS A 233 -11.43 4.19 2.96
C HIS A 233 -11.51 5.53 2.22
N LYS A 234 -10.81 6.56 2.68
CA LYS A 234 -10.74 7.88 2.01
C LYS A 234 -10.24 7.75 0.56
N ILE A 235 -9.22 6.91 0.32
CA ILE A 235 -8.71 6.65 -1.04
C ILE A 235 -9.76 5.89 -1.87
N THR A 236 -10.52 4.99 -1.25
CA THR A 236 -11.59 4.25 -1.92
C THR A 236 -12.72 5.17 -2.35
N ASP A 237 -13.14 6.10 -1.49
CA ASP A 237 -14.17 7.10 -1.81
C ASP A 237 -13.72 8.04 -2.93
N TYR A 238 -12.48 8.52 -2.88
CA TYR A 238 -11.89 9.24 -4.00
C TYR A 238 -11.93 8.41 -5.29
N SER A 239 -11.62 7.12 -5.19
CA SER A 239 -11.60 6.23 -6.35
C SER A 239 -12.98 6.00 -6.95
N ARG A 240 -14.04 6.01 -6.14
CA ARG A 240 -15.44 5.94 -6.60
C ARG A 240 -15.88 7.20 -7.33
N ALA A 241 -15.43 8.36 -6.87
CA ALA A 241 -15.75 9.64 -7.49
C ALA A 241 -15.04 9.87 -8.84
N HIS A 242 -13.97 9.11 -9.15
CA HIS A 242 -13.11 9.34 -10.33
C HIS A 242 -12.85 8.03 -11.08
N LEU A 243 -13.88 7.44 -11.69
CA LEU A 243 -13.79 6.13 -12.38
C LEU A 243 -12.97 6.16 -13.68
N ASP A 244 -12.79 7.32 -14.27
CA ASP A 244 -12.07 7.56 -15.53
C ASP A 244 -10.54 7.63 -15.38
N ILE A 245 -10.05 7.82 -14.17
CA ILE A 245 -8.62 7.96 -13.88
C ILE A 245 -8.09 6.64 -13.30
N PRO A 246 -6.98 6.06 -13.80
CA PRO A 246 -6.34 4.92 -13.15
C PRO A 246 -5.73 5.34 -11.81
N LYS A 247 -5.88 4.49 -10.79
CA LYS A 247 -5.34 4.72 -9.45
C LYS A 247 -4.42 3.59 -9.02
N TYR A 248 -3.39 3.95 -8.26
CA TYR A 248 -2.54 3.00 -7.56
C TYR A 248 -2.56 3.29 -6.07
N LEU A 249 -2.87 2.29 -5.26
CA LEU A 249 -2.62 2.28 -3.83
C LEU A 249 -1.40 1.40 -3.56
N ILE A 250 -0.30 2.00 -3.14
CA ILE A 250 0.92 1.28 -2.76
C ILE A 250 1.01 1.26 -1.24
N VAL A 251 1.06 0.08 -0.66
CA VAL A 251 1.13 -0.11 0.80
C VAL A 251 2.47 -0.77 1.13
N ASP A 252 3.42 0.04 1.58
CA ASP A 252 4.79 -0.41 1.87
C ASP A 252 4.94 -0.73 3.36
N GLU A 253 5.00 -2.04 3.66
CA GLU A 253 5.07 -2.64 5.01
C GLU A 253 3.91 -2.28 5.95
N ALA A 254 3.14 -1.24 5.66
CA ALA A 254 2.08 -0.75 6.53
C ALA A 254 0.89 -1.72 6.66
N TRP A 255 0.61 -2.54 5.65
CA TRP A 255 -0.48 -3.51 5.68
C TRP A 255 -0.29 -4.59 6.78
N THR A 256 0.93 -4.79 7.26
CA THR A 256 1.22 -5.67 8.42
C THR A 256 0.57 -5.19 9.72
N LEU A 257 0.06 -3.95 9.73
CA LEU A 257 -0.69 -3.40 10.85
C LEU A 257 -2.15 -3.90 10.89
N LEU A 258 -2.69 -4.40 9.77
CA LEU A 258 -4.05 -4.92 9.64
C LEU A 258 -4.07 -6.42 10.00
N ARG A 259 -4.11 -6.74 11.29
CA ARG A 259 -3.96 -8.13 11.79
C ARG A 259 -5.22 -8.74 12.38
N SER A 260 -6.23 -7.94 12.71
CA SER A 260 -7.50 -8.43 13.24
C SER A 260 -8.35 -9.06 12.13
N ALA A 261 -9.34 -9.88 12.51
CA ALA A 261 -10.27 -10.45 11.55
C ALA A 261 -11.08 -9.35 10.85
N THR A 262 -11.46 -8.30 11.57
CA THR A 262 -12.17 -7.14 11.02
C THR A 262 -11.34 -6.44 9.95
N THR A 263 -10.05 -6.15 10.23
CA THR A 263 -9.17 -5.48 9.27
C THR A 263 -8.84 -6.36 8.06
N ALA A 264 -8.73 -7.67 8.24
CA ALA A 264 -8.52 -8.62 7.13
C ALA A 264 -9.72 -8.66 6.18
N SER A 265 -10.95 -8.73 6.73
CA SER A 265 -12.19 -8.69 5.95
C SER A 265 -12.33 -7.34 5.22
N PHE A 266 -12.08 -6.23 5.89
CA PHE A 266 -12.06 -4.90 5.29
C PHE A 266 -11.10 -4.82 4.08
N LEU A 267 -9.87 -5.31 4.23
CA LEU A 267 -8.89 -5.30 3.13
C LEU A 267 -9.33 -6.18 1.96
N GLU A 268 -9.93 -7.33 2.23
CA GLU A 268 -10.47 -8.21 1.19
C GLU A 268 -11.56 -7.53 0.37
N ASP A 269 -12.50 -6.84 1.04
CA ASP A 269 -13.58 -6.10 0.39
C ASP A 269 -13.04 -4.91 -0.43
N VAL A 270 -12.03 -4.21 0.07
CA VAL A 270 -11.34 -3.14 -0.66
C VAL A 270 -10.69 -3.70 -1.94
N LEU A 271 -9.94 -4.80 -1.85
CA LEU A 271 -9.30 -5.41 -3.02
C LEU A 271 -10.33 -5.84 -4.07
N ARG A 272 -11.45 -6.47 -3.66
CA ARG A 272 -12.54 -6.82 -4.58
C ARG A 272 -13.18 -5.60 -5.24
N THR A 273 -13.35 -4.53 -4.48
CA THR A 273 -13.95 -3.27 -4.95
C THR A 273 -13.05 -2.54 -5.92
N TYR A 274 -11.75 -2.46 -5.68
CA TYR A 274 -10.78 -1.72 -6.49
C TYR A 274 -10.74 -2.16 -7.95
N ARG A 275 -10.97 -3.45 -8.23
CA ARG A 275 -11.11 -3.95 -9.61
C ARG A 275 -12.17 -3.17 -10.41
N LYS A 276 -13.29 -2.79 -9.76
CA LYS A 276 -14.39 -2.05 -10.40
C LYS A 276 -14.12 -0.54 -10.47
N LEU A 277 -13.17 -0.04 -9.70
CA LEU A 277 -12.86 1.37 -9.55
C LEU A 277 -11.66 1.83 -10.39
N PHE A 278 -11.19 1.01 -11.32
CA PHE A 278 -9.96 1.27 -12.07
C PHE A 278 -8.78 1.59 -11.14
N ALA A 279 -8.64 0.78 -10.09
CA ALA A 279 -7.64 0.93 -9.05
C ALA A 279 -6.82 -0.35 -8.85
N ALA A 280 -5.51 -0.22 -8.77
CA ALA A 280 -4.56 -1.28 -8.45
C ALA A 280 -4.05 -1.11 -7.03
N ALA A 281 -4.03 -2.19 -6.24
CA ALA A 281 -3.40 -2.21 -4.92
C ALA A 281 -2.11 -3.03 -4.98
N LEU A 282 -1.00 -2.43 -4.57
CA LEU A 282 0.32 -3.05 -4.54
C LEU A 282 0.81 -3.18 -3.10
N MET A 283 0.98 -4.42 -2.65
CA MET A 283 1.49 -4.73 -1.31
C MET A 283 3.00 -4.97 -1.40
N VAL A 284 3.78 -4.10 -0.77
CA VAL A 284 5.24 -4.17 -0.76
C VAL A 284 5.70 -4.70 0.59
N THR A 285 6.57 -5.71 0.61
CA THR A 285 7.10 -6.29 1.86
C THR A 285 8.53 -6.79 1.74
N GLN A 286 9.21 -6.86 2.88
CA GLN A 286 10.52 -7.51 3.02
C GLN A 286 10.41 -8.95 3.54
N GLN A 287 9.33 -9.28 4.22
CA GLN A 287 9.16 -10.55 4.91
C GLN A 287 8.01 -11.35 4.31
N VAL A 288 8.31 -12.55 3.85
CA VAL A 288 7.28 -13.46 3.30
C VAL A 288 6.34 -13.99 4.38
N SER A 289 6.80 -14.08 5.62
CA SER A 289 5.97 -14.40 6.78
C SER A 289 4.80 -13.41 6.97
N ASP A 290 4.92 -12.20 6.42
CA ASP A 290 3.82 -11.25 6.42
C ASP A 290 2.59 -11.77 5.67
N PHE A 291 2.77 -12.69 4.71
CA PHE A 291 1.68 -13.33 3.98
C PHE A 291 1.03 -14.50 4.73
N GLU A 292 1.42 -14.79 5.95
CA GLU A 292 0.72 -15.72 6.82
C GLU A 292 -0.52 -15.07 7.46
N GLY A 293 -1.44 -15.90 7.94
CA GLY A 293 -2.68 -15.43 8.56
C GLY A 293 -3.72 -14.84 7.59
N ARG A 294 -4.85 -14.40 8.13
CA ARG A 294 -6.05 -13.99 7.37
C ARG A 294 -5.77 -12.84 6.39
N THR A 295 -5.08 -11.79 6.84
CA THR A 295 -4.76 -10.63 5.98
C THR A 295 -3.86 -11.04 4.82
N GLY A 296 -2.81 -11.84 5.08
CA GLY A 296 -1.93 -12.35 4.04
C GLY A 296 -2.64 -13.26 3.05
N GLU A 297 -3.58 -14.10 3.51
CA GLU A 297 -4.42 -14.93 2.67
C GLU A 297 -5.32 -14.10 1.75
N ALA A 298 -5.97 -13.08 2.27
CA ALA A 298 -6.79 -12.15 1.48
C ALA A 298 -5.97 -11.48 0.37
N ILE A 299 -4.74 -11.05 0.68
CA ILE A 299 -3.84 -10.45 -0.32
C ILE A 299 -3.45 -11.50 -1.38
N ARG A 300 -3.00 -12.69 -0.97
CA ARG A 300 -2.58 -13.75 -1.92
C ARG A 300 -3.69 -14.15 -2.87
N ALA A 301 -4.93 -14.24 -2.37
CA ALA A 301 -6.10 -14.62 -3.17
C ALA A 301 -6.49 -13.55 -4.20
N ASN A 302 -6.23 -12.26 -3.92
CA ASN A 302 -6.67 -11.15 -4.75
C ASN A 302 -5.56 -10.48 -5.56
N ALA A 303 -4.27 -10.80 -5.33
CA ALA A 303 -3.12 -10.22 -6.02
C ALA A 303 -2.43 -11.21 -6.95
N PRO A 304 -2.90 -11.36 -8.21
CA PRO A 304 -2.35 -12.30 -9.18
C PRO A 304 -0.98 -11.86 -9.73
N ASN A 305 -0.66 -10.57 -9.67
CA ASN A 305 0.60 -10.06 -10.17
C ASN A 305 1.66 -10.09 -9.06
N ARG A 306 2.76 -10.76 -9.27
CA ARG A 306 3.81 -10.94 -8.27
C ARG A 306 5.16 -10.56 -8.87
N LEU A 307 5.86 -9.67 -8.19
CA LEU A 307 7.19 -9.19 -8.56
C LEU A 307 8.16 -9.53 -7.43
N PHE A 308 8.91 -10.60 -7.59
CA PHE A 308 9.84 -11.09 -6.58
C PHE A 308 11.26 -10.69 -6.94
N LEU A 309 11.89 -9.89 -6.09
CA LEU A 309 13.30 -9.57 -6.15
C LEU A 309 14.13 -10.61 -5.39
N GLN A 310 15.42 -10.35 -5.23
CA GLN A 310 16.34 -11.24 -4.51
C GLN A 310 15.80 -11.62 -3.13
N GLN A 311 15.92 -12.90 -2.77
CA GLN A 311 15.48 -13.51 -1.53
C GLN A 311 16.62 -14.24 -0.84
N THR A 312 16.50 -14.52 0.49
CA THR A 312 17.38 -15.46 1.17
C THR A 312 16.91 -16.91 0.96
N PRO A 313 17.78 -17.91 1.13
CA PRO A 313 17.38 -19.31 1.03
C PRO A 313 16.21 -19.68 1.97
N GLU A 314 16.21 -19.15 3.18
CA GLU A 314 15.15 -19.38 4.17
C GLU A 314 13.82 -18.77 3.70
N THR A 315 13.87 -17.56 3.12
CA THR A 315 12.71 -16.89 2.57
C THR A 315 12.13 -17.66 1.38
N VAL A 316 12.99 -18.21 0.49
CA VAL A 316 12.54 -19.02 -0.65
C VAL A 316 11.79 -20.28 -0.18
N LEU A 317 12.26 -20.94 0.89
CA LEU A 317 11.56 -22.08 1.48
C LEU A 317 10.19 -21.72 2.07
N ALA A 318 10.07 -20.55 2.70
CA ALA A 318 8.78 -20.05 3.18
C ALA A 318 7.84 -19.70 2.01
N MET A 319 8.36 -19.07 0.95
CA MET A 319 7.60 -18.74 -0.26
C MET A 319 7.06 -19.98 -0.96
N GLU A 320 7.84 -21.06 -1.03
CA GLU A 320 7.42 -22.33 -1.64
C GLU A 320 6.10 -22.84 -1.03
N LYS A 321 6.00 -22.80 0.30
CA LYS A 321 4.82 -23.26 1.03
C LYS A 321 3.62 -22.31 0.91
N LEU A 322 3.88 -20.99 0.96
CA LEU A 322 2.83 -19.98 1.02
C LEU A 322 2.26 -19.59 -0.35
N LEU A 323 3.06 -19.71 -1.40
CA LEU A 323 2.74 -19.21 -2.74
C LEU A 323 2.64 -20.31 -3.79
N ASP A 324 2.78 -21.57 -3.38
CA ASP A 324 2.74 -22.74 -4.25
C ASP A 324 3.71 -22.65 -5.44
N LEU A 325 4.98 -22.34 -5.14
CA LEU A 325 6.00 -22.16 -6.16
C LEU A 325 6.39 -23.51 -6.79
N SER A 326 6.52 -23.52 -8.12
CA SER A 326 7.09 -24.65 -8.83
C SER A 326 8.59 -24.83 -8.51
N PRO A 327 9.16 -26.03 -8.70
CA PRO A 327 10.59 -26.27 -8.52
C PRO A 327 11.49 -25.33 -9.33
N ASP A 328 11.05 -24.97 -10.55
CA ASP A 328 11.78 -24.05 -11.42
C ASP A 328 11.76 -22.62 -10.86
N GLU A 329 10.63 -22.16 -10.35
CA GLU A 329 10.52 -20.83 -9.72
C GLU A 329 11.36 -20.74 -8.46
N LYS A 330 11.38 -21.77 -7.65
CA LYS A 330 12.27 -21.87 -6.49
C LYS A 330 13.74 -21.78 -6.90
N ALA A 331 14.14 -22.52 -7.94
CA ALA A 331 15.49 -22.47 -8.48
C ALA A 331 15.86 -21.09 -9.04
N ILE A 332 14.91 -20.40 -9.68
CA ILE A 332 15.07 -19.03 -10.17
C ILE A 332 15.24 -18.05 -9.01
N LEU A 333 14.32 -18.06 -8.03
CA LEU A 333 14.36 -17.14 -6.88
C LEU A 333 15.66 -17.25 -6.09
N SER A 334 16.20 -18.45 -5.96
CA SER A 334 17.47 -18.71 -5.27
C SER A 334 18.69 -18.12 -6.00
N LYS A 335 18.54 -17.72 -7.27
CA LYS A 335 19.63 -17.22 -8.14
C LYS A 335 19.48 -15.76 -8.52
N LEU A 336 18.38 -15.11 -8.19
CA LEU A 336 18.16 -13.69 -8.49
C LEU A 336 19.25 -12.84 -7.83
N ARG A 337 19.71 -11.85 -8.57
CA ARG A 337 20.82 -10.97 -8.15
C ARG A 337 20.40 -9.51 -8.21
N THR A 338 20.94 -8.76 -7.27
CA THR A 338 20.89 -7.30 -7.30
C THR A 338 22.32 -6.76 -7.26
N VAL A 339 22.64 -5.87 -8.19
CA VAL A 339 23.90 -5.13 -8.19
C VAL A 339 23.57 -3.67 -7.97
N LYS A 340 23.91 -3.16 -6.80
CA LYS A 340 23.62 -1.79 -6.36
C LYS A 340 23.99 -0.77 -7.42
N GLY A 341 23.03 0.10 -7.79
CA GLY A 341 23.21 1.15 -8.80
C GLY A 341 23.29 0.65 -10.24
N LYS A 342 23.22 -0.65 -10.51
CA LYS A 342 23.27 -1.20 -11.86
C LYS A 342 21.99 -1.89 -12.29
N PHE A 343 21.56 -2.90 -11.55
CA PHE A 343 20.31 -3.61 -11.86
C PHE A 343 19.80 -4.43 -10.67
N SER A 344 18.50 -4.74 -10.70
CA SER A 344 17.86 -5.77 -9.87
C SER A 344 17.16 -6.78 -10.77
N GLU A 345 17.42 -8.07 -10.58
CA GLU A 345 16.66 -9.14 -11.26
C GLU A 345 15.36 -9.38 -10.51
N ILE A 346 14.31 -9.63 -11.27
CA ILE A 346 12.94 -9.78 -10.79
C ILE A 346 12.33 -11.01 -11.44
N LEU A 347 11.78 -11.92 -10.64
CA LEU A 347 10.84 -12.92 -11.13
C LEU A 347 9.47 -12.24 -11.24
N VAL A 348 8.99 -12.09 -12.45
CA VAL A 348 7.67 -11.55 -12.76
C VAL A 348 6.72 -12.73 -12.94
N GLN A 349 5.62 -12.73 -12.19
CA GLN A 349 4.51 -13.66 -12.34
C GLN A 349 3.22 -12.87 -12.48
N SER A 350 2.48 -13.09 -13.55
CA SER A 350 1.14 -12.56 -13.74
C SER A 350 0.30 -13.57 -14.52
N THR A 351 -0.97 -13.25 -14.73
CA THR A 351 -1.85 -14.04 -15.59
C THR A 351 -1.41 -14.06 -17.06
N GLU A 352 -0.73 -12.98 -17.50
CA GLU A 352 -0.39 -12.75 -18.90
C GLU A 352 1.06 -13.12 -19.23
N THR A 353 1.96 -13.05 -18.24
CA THR A 353 3.39 -13.25 -18.47
C THR A 353 4.09 -13.80 -17.25
N ARG A 354 5.14 -14.59 -17.50
CA ARG A 354 5.98 -15.18 -16.46
C ARG A 354 7.43 -15.26 -16.94
N GLY A 355 8.36 -14.83 -16.10
CA GLY A 355 9.78 -14.93 -16.43
C GLY A 355 10.66 -14.02 -15.60
N ILE A 356 11.96 -14.00 -15.95
CA ILE A 356 12.96 -13.14 -15.31
C ILE A 356 13.12 -11.87 -16.12
N ALA A 357 13.02 -10.73 -15.44
CA ALA A 357 13.32 -9.43 -16.00
C ALA A 357 14.32 -8.68 -15.11
N ARG A 358 14.92 -7.61 -15.63
CA ARG A 358 15.84 -6.73 -14.93
C ARG A 358 15.29 -5.32 -14.89
N LEU A 359 15.26 -4.74 -13.73
CA LEU A 359 15.13 -3.29 -13.55
C LEU A 359 16.52 -2.67 -13.59
N VAL A 360 16.74 -1.80 -14.56
CA VAL A 360 17.98 -1.02 -14.71
C VAL A 360 17.61 0.44 -14.43
N PRO A 361 17.89 0.95 -13.23
CA PRO A 361 17.58 2.34 -12.91
C PRO A 361 18.50 3.28 -13.69
N ASP A 362 17.95 4.38 -14.20
CA ASP A 362 18.77 5.50 -14.62
C ASP A 362 19.46 6.16 -13.40
N PRO A 363 20.57 6.88 -13.59
CA PRO A 363 21.31 7.46 -12.47
C PRO A 363 20.46 8.37 -11.58
N LEU A 364 19.58 9.20 -12.14
CA LEU A 364 18.70 10.08 -11.38
C LEU A 364 17.66 9.27 -10.60
N GLY A 365 17.00 8.32 -11.25
CA GLY A 365 16.04 7.41 -10.65
C GLY A 365 16.64 6.60 -9.50
N TYR A 366 17.90 6.18 -9.61
CA TYR A 366 18.61 5.54 -8.51
C TYR A 366 18.74 6.47 -7.29
N TRP A 367 19.22 7.70 -7.46
CA TRP A 367 19.41 8.65 -6.37
C TRP A 367 18.09 9.10 -5.71
N VAL A 368 17.03 9.20 -6.48
CA VAL A 368 15.69 9.47 -5.95
C VAL A 368 15.19 8.33 -5.07
N ALA A 369 15.42 7.09 -5.50
CA ALA A 369 14.85 5.90 -4.89
C ALA A 369 15.74 5.24 -3.82
N THR A 370 17.05 5.57 -3.77
CA THR A 370 17.96 4.93 -2.79
C THR A 370 17.56 5.24 -1.35
N THR A 371 17.53 4.20 -0.53
CA THR A 371 17.35 4.29 0.93
C THR A 371 18.64 3.94 1.68
N ASP A 372 19.75 3.73 0.95
CA ASP A 372 21.04 3.42 1.55
C ASP A 372 21.54 4.61 2.40
N PRO A 373 21.95 4.37 3.67
CA PRO A 373 22.38 5.44 4.57
C PRO A 373 23.57 6.25 4.05
N ARG A 374 24.51 5.59 3.34
CA ARG A 374 25.71 6.28 2.80
C ARG A 374 25.34 7.19 1.64
N ASP A 375 24.46 6.73 0.75
CA ASP A 375 23.95 7.53 -0.36
C ASP A 375 23.15 8.72 0.16
N ASN A 376 22.27 8.49 1.16
CA ASN A 376 21.51 9.56 1.78
C ASN A 376 22.42 10.60 2.45
N ALA A 377 23.46 10.19 3.19
CA ALA A 377 24.42 11.11 3.80
C ALA A 377 25.15 11.96 2.74
N ARG A 378 25.53 11.36 1.59
CA ARG A 378 26.11 12.09 0.46
C ARG A 378 25.10 13.10 -0.14
N LEU A 379 23.86 12.66 -0.35
CA LEU A 379 22.81 13.52 -0.87
C LEU A 379 22.51 14.68 0.07
N ASP A 380 22.42 14.46 1.38
CA ASP A 380 22.20 15.50 2.39
C ASP A 380 23.33 16.54 2.40
N ALA A 381 24.58 16.12 2.17
CA ALA A 381 25.69 17.05 2.01
C ALA A 381 25.53 17.92 0.75
N LEU A 382 25.09 17.34 -0.36
CA LEU A 382 24.80 18.08 -1.60
C LEU A 382 23.60 19.01 -1.45
N VAL A 383 22.54 18.60 -0.73
CA VAL A 383 21.39 19.46 -0.43
C VAL A 383 21.83 20.66 0.40
N ARG A 384 22.69 20.47 1.40
CA ARG A 384 23.25 21.61 2.18
C ARG A 384 24.10 22.54 1.32
N LYS A 385 24.85 22.00 0.34
CA LYS A 385 25.67 22.79 -0.61
C LYS A 385 24.82 23.64 -1.56
N HIS A 386 23.74 23.08 -2.09
CA HIS A 386 22.92 23.73 -3.13
C HIS A 386 21.69 24.45 -2.60
N GLY A 387 21.21 24.11 -1.39
CA GLY A 387 19.95 24.60 -0.85
C GLY A 387 18.71 24.06 -1.56
N ASP A 388 18.88 23.13 -2.52
CA ASP A 388 17.81 22.58 -3.34
C ASP A 388 18.03 21.08 -3.61
N LEU A 389 17.00 20.26 -3.39
CA LEU A 389 17.03 18.83 -3.61
C LEU A 389 17.24 18.47 -5.08
N ARG A 390 16.61 19.19 -6.01
CA ARG A 390 16.70 18.88 -7.45
C ARG A 390 18.11 19.10 -7.99
N ALA A 391 18.76 20.18 -7.56
CA ALA A 391 20.16 20.45 -7.91
C ALA A 391 21.10 19.41 -7.32
N ALA A 392 20.90 19.03 -6.07
CA ALA A 392 21.66 17.97 -5.40
C ALA A 392 21.53 16.61 -6.08
N LEU A 393 20.32 16.21 -6.46
CA LEU A 393 20.05 14.96 -7.16
C LEU A 393 20.73 14.93 -8.56
N ARG A 394 20.72 16.04 -9.29
CA ARG A 394 21.41 16.15 -10.59
C ARG A 394 22.93 16.01 -10.43
N GLU A 395 23.54 16.68 -9.46
CA GLU A 395 24.97 16.54 -9.20
C GLU A 395 25.33 15.11 -8.79
N ALA A 396 24.53 14.48 -7.91
CA ALA A 396 24.73 13.11 -7.48
C ALA A 396 24.63 12.10 -8.65
N ALA A 397 23.75 12.35 -9.61
CA ALA A 397 23.54 11.49 -10.77
C ALA A 397 24.64 11.65 -11.86
N CYS A 398 25.30 12.80 -11.94
CA CYS A 398 26.35 13.09 -12.92
C CYS A 398 27.76 12.72 -12.43
N GLY A 399 27.98 12.56 -11.12
CA GLY A 399 29.27 12.26 -10.49
C GLY A 399 29.33 10.91 -9.84
#